data_6df812bf88997551a6fcbefcd70abe10
#
_entry.id   6df812bf88997551a6fcbefcd70abe10
#
_cell.length_a   1.000
_cell.length_b   1.000
_cell.length_c   1.000
_cell.angle_alpha   90.00
_cell.angle_beta   90.00
_cell.angle_gamma   90.00
#
_symmetry.space_group_name_H-M   'P 1'
#
loop_
_entity.id
_entity.type
_entity.pdbx_description
1 polymer ?
#
loop_
_entity_poly.entity_id
_entity_poly.type
_entity_poly.pdbx_seq_one_letter_code
_entity_poly.pdbx_strand_id
1 'polypeptide(L)'
;MAKKAKDTKSLLKWKKKKWYKIMAPKSFREVVLGESLVIDPTVLVGRTISANLMNITGNVRKQNINVKFEIASIENDKAITTPLSYDTVSSSIKRLVRRKRDKIDMSPVFKSSDDIKFRIKPFIITRSNCANSIHTQMRKLVLLELHNYAEKNTFEQIMLDTLSGKVQNELKNKIKKIYPIRNFEIRAMTVEKSIKAKLTKVDTKFRLVTKRQKIEEEKADETEEDPVRKIEKRAKKAAEKKEAEDALEESPAEESEDEPHEGDSVNEE
;
A
#
# COMPACT_ATOMS: atom_id res chain seq x y z
N MET A 1 -56.63 26.12 -8.30
CA MET A 1 -56.81 25.39 -7.01
C MET A 1 -55.91 24.16 -6.79
N ALA A 2 -55.32 23.55 -7.80
CA ALA A 2 -54.46 22.36 -7.65
C ALA A 2 -53.08 22.57 -6.96
N LYS A 3 -52.48 23.77 -7.04
CA LYS A 3 -51.18 24.07 -6.39
C LYS A 3 -51.27 24.07 -4.86
N LYS A 4 -52.34 24.65 -4.25
CA LYS A 4 -52.51 24.68 -2.78
C LYS A 4 -52.64 23.27 -2.16
N ALA A 5 -53.23 22.30 -2.85
CA ALA A 5 -53.38 20.94 -2.35
C ALA A 5 -52.06 20.15 -2.35
N LYS A 6 -51.10 20.45 -3.26
CA LYS A 6 -49.76 19.86 -3.27
C LYS A 6 -48.89 20.38 -2.12
N ASP A 7 -48.96 21.66 -1.80
CA ASP A 7 -48.16 22.28 -0.74
C ASP A 7 -48.61 21.82 0.64
N THR A 8 -49.91 21.63 0.88
CA THR A 8 -50.43 21.09 2.14
C THR A 8 -50.02 19.61 2.35
N LYS A 9 -49.99 18.78 1.30
CA LYS A 9 -49.52 17.40 1.37
C LYS A 9 -47.99 17.31 1.69
N SER A 10 -47.19 18.23 1.15
CA SER A 10 -45.74 18.31 1.45
C SER A 10 -45.49 18.73 2.89
N LEU A 11 -46.23 19.72 3.41
CA LEU A 11 -46.17 20.19 4.80
C LEU A 11 -46.60 19.09 5.81
N LEU A 12 -47.65 18.32 5.49
CA LEU A 12 -48.09 17.19 6.32
C LEU A 12 -47.04 16.06 6.37
N LYS A 13 -46.38 15.78 5.25
CA LYS A 13 -45.26 14.82 5.21
C LYS A 13 -44.10 15.28 6.07
N TRP A 14 -43.79 16.60 6.07
CA TRP A 14 -42.71 17.14 6.90
C TRP A 14 -43.00 16.98 8.40
N LYS A 15 -44.23 17.28 8.83
CA LYS A 15 -44.66 17.15 10.25
C LYS A 15 -44.61 15.74 10.80
N LYS A 16 -44.62 14.71 9.95
CA LYS A 16 -44.50 13.28 10.34
C LYS A 16 -43.09 12.78 10.45
N LYS A 17 -42.07 13.58 10.02
CA LYS A 17 -40.64 13.17 10.09
C LYS A 17 -40.15 13.24 11.53
N LYS A 18 -39.34 12.25 11.89
CA LYS A 18 -38.65 12.16 13.19
C LYS A 18 -37.14 12.21 13.00
N TRP A 19 -36.43 12.73 13.98
CA TRP A 19 -34.99 12.76 14.04
C TRP A 19 -34.47 11.46 14.66
N TYR A 20 -33.52 10.83 13.96
CA TYR A 20 -32.83 9.63 14.42
C TYR A 20 -31.36 9.96 14.63
N LYS A 21 -30.83 9.68 15.83
CA LYS A 21 -29.41 9.85 16.12
C LYS A 21 -28.61 8.68 15.53
N ILE A 22 -27.55 8.97 14.82
CA ILE A 22 -26.67 7.97 14.22
C ILE A 22 -25.49 7.78 15.14
N MET A 23 -25.33 6.56 15.67
CA MET A 23 -24.30 6.21 16.65
C MET A 23 -23.20 5.39 15.99
N ALA A 24 -21.95 5.69 16.33
CA ALA A 24 -20.82 4.83 15.98
C ALA A 24 -20.91 3.48 16.69
N PRO A 25 -20.28 2.42 16.18
CA PRO A 25 -20.23 1.12 16.83
C PRO A 25 -19.46 1.18 18.16
N LYS A 26 -19.60 0.16 19.01
CA LYS A 26 -18.91 0.05 20.31
C LYS A 26 -17.40 0.25 20.20
N SER A 27 -16.78 -0.28 19.16
CA SER A 27 -15.35 -0.11 18.84
C SER A 27 -14.92 1.34 18.70
N PHE A 28 -15.84 2.26 18.38
CA PHE A 28 -15.63 3.70 18.24
C PHE A 28 -16.26 4.51 19.37
N ARG A 29 -16.47 3.90 20.55
CA ARG A 29 -16.98 4.55 21.77
C ARG A 29 -18.42 5.08 21.68
N GLU A 30 -19.24 4.55 20.77
CA GLU A 30 -20.65 4.95 20.61
C GLU A 30 -20.85 6.49 20.46
N VAL A 31 -19.91 7.17 19.84
CA VAL A 31 -20.01 8.62 19.63
C VAL A 31 -21.11 8.92 18.62
N VAL A 32 -21.86 10.01 18.84
CA VAL A 32 -22.87 10.48 17.89
C VAL A 32 -22.16 11.00 16.63
N LEU A 33 -22.42 10.39 15.49
CA LEU A 33 -21.85 10.79 14.18
C LEU A 33 -22.66 11.89 13.53
N GLY A 34 -23.97 11.95 13.79
CA GLY A 34 -24.89 12.93 13.22
C GLY A 34 -26.33 12.52 13.46
N GLU A 35 -27.25 13.26 12.84
CA GLU A 35 -28.67 13.02 12.92
C GLU A 35 -29.28 12.97 11.52
N SER A 36 -30.33 12.17 11.33
CA SER A 36 -31.05 12.07 10.07
C SER A 36 -32.56 12.19 10.28
N LEU A 37 -33.21 12.94 9.42
CA LEU A 37 -34.64 13.21 9.47
C LEU A 37 -35.38 12.33 8.47
N VAL A 38 -36.19 11.39 8.95
CA VAL A 38 -36.96 10.46 8.12
C VAL A 38 -38.37 10.22 8.67
N ILE A 39 -39.29 9.78 7.80
CA ILE A 39 -40.60 9.35 8.19
C ILE A 39 -40.57 7.91 8.66
N ASP A 40 -40.00 6.99 7.81
CA ASP A 40 -39.93 5.58 8.04
C ASP A 40 -38.50 5.17 8.38
N PRO A 41 -38.24 4.56 9.53
CA PRO A 41 -36.89 4.20 9.95
C PRO A 41 -36.22 3.20 9.00
N THR A 42 -36.97 2.33 8.36
CA THR A 42 -36.44 1.31 7.42
C THR A 42 -35.62 1.93 6.25
N VAL A 43 -35.94 3.17 5.84
CA VAL A 43 -35.24 3.88 4.77
C VAL A 43 -33.81 4.30 5.17
N LEU A 44 -33.50 4.30 6.47
CA LEU A 44 -32.15 4.62 6.96
C LEU A 44 -31.20 3.45 6.81
N VAL A 45 -31.67 2.23 6.88
CA VAL A 45 -30.83 1.03 6.77
C VAL A 45 -30.13 1.00 5.40
N GLY A 46 -28.82 0.75 5.39
CA GLY A 46 -27.98 0.75 4.20
C GLY A 46 -27.47 2.15 3.76
N ARG A 47 -27.94 3.25 4.40
CA ARG A 47 -27.34 4.55 4.16
C ARG A 47 -25.96 4.66 4.76
N THR A 48 -25.10 5.44 4.12
CA THR A 48 -23.72 5.65 4.58
C THR A 48 -23.54 7.09 5.06
N ILE A 49 -22.76 7.23 6.14
CA ILE A 49 -22.33 8.52 6.67
C ILE A 49 -20.80 8.54 6.74
N SER A 50 -20.19 9.66 6.38
CA SER A 50 -18.74 9.85 6.51
C SER A 50 -18.46 10.77 7.68
N ALA A 51 -17.55 10.36 8.56
CA ALA A 51 -17.13 11.16 9.69
C ALA A 51 -15.60 11.25 9.74
N ASN A 52 -15.11 12.42 10.15
CA ASN A 52 -13.67 12.61 10.35
C ASN A 52 -13.24 11.93 11.65
N LEU A 53 -12.11 11.22 11.59
CA LEU A 53 -11.59 10.48 12.75
C LEU A 53 -11.22 11.40 13.92
N MET A 54 -10.85 12.64 13.65
CA MET A 54 -10.60 13.64 14.69
C MET A 54 -11.85 13.86 15.57
N ASN A 55 -13.02 13.97 14.96
CA ASN A 55 -14.29 14.21 15.69
C ASN A 55 -14.67 12.99 16.57
N ILE A 56 -14.33 11.78 16.11
CA ILE A 56 -14.63 10.55 16.85
C ILE A 56 -13.65 10.33 18.00
N THR A 57 -12.34 10.56 17.78
CA THR A 57 -11.29 10.22 18.74
C THR A 57 -10.79 11.41 19.56
N GLY A 58 -11.13 12.65 19.18
CA GLY A 58 -10.57 13.87 19.76
C GLY A 58 -9.12 14.15 19.41
N ASN A 59 -8.49 13.33 18.54
CA ASN A 59 -7.08 13.47 18.24
C ASN A 59 -6.84 14.26 16.96
N VAL A 60 -6.32 15.49 17.08
CA VAL A 60 -6.03 16.41 15.97
C VAL A 60 -5.07 15.81 14.93
N ARG A 61 -4.14 14.94 15.34
CA ARG A 61 -3.20 14.29 14.40
C ARG A 61 -3.90 13.42 13.35
N LYS A 62 -5.13 12.99 13.64
CA LYS A 62 -5.94 12.12 12.76
C LYS A 62 -6.93 12.89 11.90
N GLN A 63 -6.83 14.22 11.79
CA GLN A 63 -7.72 15.07 10.97
C GLN A 63 -7.75 14.72 9.48
N ASN A 64 -6.70 14.06 8.97
CA ASN A 64 -6.61 13.69 7.56
C ASN A 64 -7.26 12.34 7.22
N ILE A 65 -7.98 11.74 8.16
CA ILE A 65 -8.59 10.42 8.01
C ILE A 65 -10.11 10.56 8.12
N ASN A 66 -10.80 10.03 7.12
CA ASN A 66 -12.25 9.92 7.09
C ASN A 66 -12.65 8.44 7.16
N VAL A 67 -13.64 8.14 7.98
CA VAL A 67 -14.23 6.80 8.07
C VAL A 67 -15.67 6.87 7.60
N LYS A 68 -16.08 5.95 6.73
CA LYS A 68 -17.47 5.79 6.32
C LYS A 68 -18.09 4.67 7.10
N PHE A 69 -19.26 4.96 7.63
CA PHE A 69 -20.10 4.01 8.35
C PHE A 69 -21.37 3.75 7.56
N GLU A 70 -21.88 2.53 7.64
CA GLU A 70 -23.15 2.12 7.08
C GLU A 70 -24.13 1.84 8.22
N ILE A 71 -25.36 2.28 8.10
CA ILE A 71 -26.40 2.04 9.08
C ILE A 71 -26.87 0.59 8.92
N ALA A 72 -26.67 -0.22 9.95
CA ALA A 72 -27.02 -1.65 9.97
C ALA A 72 -28.41 -1.89 10.56
N SER A 73 -28.70 -1.30 11.73
CA SER A 73 -29.97 -1.49 12.44
C SER A 73 -30.41 -0.21 13.13
N ILE A 74 -31.66 -0.18 13.55
CA ILE A 74 -32.25 0.95 14.28
C ILE A 74 -32.89 0.40 15.54
N GLU A 75 -32.48 0.95 16.67
CA GLU A 75 -32.99 0.60 18.01
C GLU A 75 -33.33 1.88 18.76
N ASN A 76 -34.54 1.98 19.32
CA ASN A 76 -34.97 3.10 20.20
C ASN A 76 -34.58 4.49 19.67
N ASP A 77 -34.95 4.82 18.43
CA ASP A 77 -34.62 6.09 17.73
C ASP A 77 -33.11 6.35 17.54
N LYS A 78 -32.26 5.33 17.78
CA LYS A 78 -30.83 5.34 17.49
C LYS A 78 -30.50 4.42 16.33
N ALA A 79 -29.80 4.91 15.33
CA ALA A 79 -29.31 4.13 14.23
C ALA A 79 -27.90 3.63 14.56
N ILE A 80 -27.72 2.31 14.66
CA ILE A 80 -26.45 1.66 14.91
C ILE A 80 -25.75 1.46 13.59
N THR A 81 -24.44 1.76 13.55
CA THR A 81 -23.64 1.72 12.32
C THR A 81 -22.54 0.66 12.40
N THR A 82 -22.10 0.20 11.23
CA THR A 82 -20.92 -0.63 11.03
C THR A 82 -19.88 0.10 10.20
N PRO A 83 -18.57 -0.05 10.46
CA PRO A 83 -17.53 0.62 9.68
C PRO A 83 -17.43 -0.03 8.29
N LEU A 84 -17.52 0.76 7.23
CA LEU A 84 -17.49 0.31 5.84
C LEU A 84 -16.15 0.60 5.15
N SER A 85 -15.62 1.80 5.33
CA SER A 85 -14.38 2.19 4.70
C SER A 85 -13.58 3.21 5.51
N TYR A 86 -12.30 3.21 5.24
CA TYR A 86 -11.30 4.16 5.71
C TYR A 86 -10.69 4.85 4.51
N ASP A 87 -10.60 6.16 4.53
CA ASP A 87 -10.01 6.95 3.46
C ASP A 87 -9.12 8.06 4.02
N THR A 88 -7.91 8.18 3.49
CA THR A 88 -7.01 9.31 3.79
C THR A 88 -7.23 10.43 2.78
N VAL A 89 -7.34 11.66 3.26
CA VAL A 89 -7.53 12.85 2.42
C VAL A 89 -6.39 12.96 1.40
N SER A 90 -6.75 13.12 0.12
CA SER A 90 -5.81 13.12 -1.00
C SER A 90 -4.74 14.23 -0.92
N SER A 91 -5.08 15.38 -0.34
CA SER A 91 -4.14 16.48 -0.11
C SER A 91 -3.02 16.10 0.86
N SER A 92 -3.28 15.27 1.87
CA SER A 92 -2.27 14.73 2.77
C SER A 92 -1.27 13.85 2.03
N ILE A 93 -1.76 12.95 1.17
CA ILE A 93 -0.92 12.06 0.36
C ILE A 93 -0.04 12.87 -0.60
N LYS A 94 -0.61 13.89 -1.28
CA LYS A 94 0.14 14.76 -2.18
C LYS A 94 1.29 15.50 -1.48
N ARG A 95 1.11 15.92 -0.22
CA ARG A 95 2.17 16.56 0.59
C ARG A 95 3.32 15.63 0.93
N LEU A 96 3.08 14.32 1.04
CA LEU A 96 4.11 13.31 1.35
C LEU A 96 4.99 13.00 0.14
N VAL A 97 4.40 13.02 -1.07
CA VAL A 97 5.13 12.71 -2.32
C VAL A 97 5.96 13.93 -2.74
N ARG A 98 7.27 13.71 -2.99
CA ARG A 98 8.21 14.74 -3.42
C ARG A 98 9.08 14.25 -4.58
N ARG A 99 9.70 15.18 -5.33
CA ARG A 99 10.67 14.87 -6.40
C ARG A 99 11.83 14.02 -5.86
N LYS A 100 12.47 13.23 -6.71
CA LYS A 100 13.61 12.33 -6.42
C LYS A 100 13.27 11.26 -5.36
N ARG A 101 12.01 10.82 -5.31
CA ARG A 101 11.53 9.74 -4.44
C ARG A 101 10.49 8.92 -5.18
N ASP A 102 10.58 7.62 -5.04
CA ASP A 102 9.63 6.73 -5.67
C ASP A 102 8.42 6.52 -4.77
N LYS A 103 7.25 6.49 -5.40
CA LYS A 103 5.98 6.13 -4.81
C LYS A 103 5.54 4.79 -5.35
N ILE A 104 5.34 3.81 -4.48
CA ILE A 104 4.89 2.48 -4.85
C ILE A 104 3.47 2.32 -4.34
N ASP A 105 2.51 2.29 -5.26
CA ASP A 105 1.10 2.07 -4.96
C ASP A 105 0.72 0.61 -5.20
N MET A 106 -0.19 0.11 -4.38
CA MET A 106 -0.77 -1.23 -4.48
C MET A 106 -2.27 -1.17 -4.22
N SER A 107 -3.02 -2.16 -4.71
CA SER A 107 -4.47 -2.26 -4.50
C SER A 107 -4.91 -3.72 -4.40
N PRO A 108 -4.39 -4.48 -3.42
CA PRO A 108 -4.80 -5.86 -3.22
C PRO A 108 -6.21 -5.98 -2.63
N VAL A 109 -6.82 -7.14 -2.87
CA VAL A 109 -8.07 -7.58 -2.25
C VAL A 109 -7.78 -8.81 -1.43
N PHE A 110 -8.15 -8.78 -0.16
CA PHE A 110 -7.97 -9.87 0.78
C PHE A 110 -9.33 -10.32 1.33
N LYS A 111 -9.31 -11.44 2.00
CA LYS A 111 -10.43 -12.00 2.77
C LYS A 111 -10.02 -12.00 4.24
N SER A 112 -10.89 -11.51 5.09
CA SER A 112 -10.74 -11.54 6.55
C SER A 112 -11.13 -12.91 7.11
N SER A 113 -10.82 -13.17 8.39
CA SER A 113 -11.31 -14.36 9.11
C SER A 113 -12.84 -14.44 9.13
N ASP A 114 -13.56 -13.32 9.06
CA ASP A 114 -15.02 -13.22 9.00
C ASP A 114 -15.59 -13.39 7.58
N ASP A 115 -14.81 -13.91 6.62
CA ASP A 115 -15.19 -14.06 5.23
C ASP A 115 -15.51 -12.78 4.46
N ILE A 116 -15.26 -11.61 5.06
CA ILE A 116 -15.49 -10.31 4.44
C ILE A 116 -14.35 -10.01 3.46
N LYS A 117 -14.72 -9.76 2.18
CA LYS A 117 -13.77 -9.32 1.17
C LYS A 117 -13.57 -7.80 1.29
N PHE A 118 -12.33 -7.39 1.37
CA PHE A 118 -11.99 -5.97 1.44
C PHE A 118 -10.77 -5.64 0.57
N ARG A 119 -10.76 -4.42 0.05
CA ARG A 119 -9.66 -3.86 -0.72
C ARG A 119 -8.86 -2.92 0.15
N ILE A 120 -7.57 -3.15 0.22
CA ILE A 120 -6.61 -2.26 0.88
C ILE A 120 -5.75 -1.56 -0.18
N LYS A 121 -5.47 -0.27 0.01
CA LYS A 121 -4.61 0.51 -0.88
C LYS A 121 -3.43 1.08 -0.10
N PRO A 122 -2.41 0.25 0.20
CA PRO A 122 -1.19 0.73 0.82
C PRO A 122 -0.32 1.46 -0.19
N PHE A 123 0.48 2.41 0.29
CA PHE A 123 1.52 3.04 -0.50
C PHE A 123 2.81 3.23 0.30
N ILE A 124 3.92 3.14 -0.41
CA ILE A 124 5.27 3.28 0.13
C ILE A 124 5.92 4.49 -0.50
N ILE A 125 6.59 5.30 0.29
CA ILE A 125 7.45 6.39 -0.21
C ILE A 125 8.89 6.07 0.19
N THR A 126 9.76 5.93 -0.81
CA THR A 126 11.18 5.65 -0.60
C THR A 126 11.91 6.90 -0.12
N ARG A 127 13.11 6.73 0.42
CA ARG A 127 13.98 7.86 0.81
C ARG A 127 14.64 8.50 -0.41
N SER A 128 15.02 7.70 -1.39
CA SER A 128 15.61 8.07 -2.69
C SER A 128 15.08 7.15 -3.78
N ASN A 129 15.41 7.44 -5.05
CA ASN A 129 15.04 6.57 -6.17
C ASN A 129 15.71 5.19 -6.00
N CYS A 130 15.02 4.14 -6.41
CA CYS A 130 15.52 2.77 -6.33
C CYS A 130 15.16 1.95 -7.59
N ALA A 131 15.85 0.83 -7.79
CA ALA A 131 15.64 -0.05 -8.94
C ALA A 131 14.28 -0.75 -8.88
N ASN A 132 13.71 -1.09 -10.03
CA ASN A 132 12.42 -1.77 -10.13
C ASN A 132 12.42 -3.16 -9.46
N SER A 133 13.56 -3.84 -9.39
CA SER A 133 13.72 -5.10 -8.65
C SER A 133 13.40 -4.93 -7.16
N ILE A 134 13.87 -3.83 -6.55
CA ILE A 134 13.59 -3.48 -5.16
C ILE A 134 12.10 -3.17 -4.97
N HIS A 135 11.48 -2.43 -5.93
CA HIS A 135 10.03 -2.18 -5.90
C HIS A 135 9.23 -3.49 -5.88
N THR A 136 9.62 -4.46 -6.70
CA THR A 136 8.95 -5.76 -6.77
C THR A 136 9.11 -6.55 -5.47
N GLN A 137 10.30 -6.54 -4.87
CA GLN A 137 10.54 -7.19 -3.58
C GLN A 137 9.72 -6.56 -2.46
N MET A 138 9.66 -5.23 -2.39
CA MET A 138 8.84 -4.52 -1.40
C MET A 138 7.34 -4.83 -1.58
N ARG A 139 6.84 -4.87 -2.83
CA ARG A 139 5.45 -5.24 -3.10
C ARG A 139 5.14 -6.67 -2.63
N LYS A 140 5.98 -7.64 -2.97
CA LYS A 140 5.80 -9.04 -2.57
C LYS A 140 5.76 -9.19 -1.05
N LEU A 141 6.68 -8.55 -0.35
CA LEU A 141 6.71 -8.57 1.12
C LEU A 141 5.43 -7.98 1.72
N VAL A 142 4.99 -6.81 1.26
CA VAL A 142 3.77 -6.16 1.79
C VAL A 142 2.54 -7.02 1.53
N LEU A 143 2.43 -7.62 0.33
CA LEU A 143 1.32 -8.49 -0.02
C LEU A 143 1.28 -9.72 0.90
N LEU A 144 2.42 -10.36 1.14
CA LEU A 144 2.51 -11.53 2.01
C LEU A 144 2.11 -11.20 3.45
N GLU A 145 2.67 -10.13 3.99
CA GLU A 145 2.42 -9.73 5.38
C GLU A 145 0.96 -9.29 5.60
N LEU A 146 0.38 -8.52 4.66
CA LEU A 146 -1.03 -8.13 4.74
C LEU A 146 -1.96 -9.34 4.59
N HIS A 147 -1.61 -10.33 3.79
CA HIS A 147 -2.37 -11.56 3.66
C HIS A 147 -2.39 -12.34 4.97
N ASN A 148 -1.21 -12.59 5.54
CA ASN A 148 -1.08 -13.27 6.83
C ASN A 148 -1.81 -12.53 7.97
N TYR A 149 -1.82 -11.20 7.91
CA TYR A 149 -2.52 -10.36 8.88
C TYR A 149 -4.04 -10.44 8.69
N ALA A 150 -4.51 -10.43 7.44
CA ALA A 150 -5.93 -10.51 7.11
C ALA A 150 -6.56 -11.86 7.49
N GLU A 151 -5.84 -12.96 7.30
CA GLU A 151 -6.34 -14.30 7.67
C GLU A 151 -6.50 -14.51 9.18
N LYS A 152 -5.68 -13.83 9.98
CA LYS A 152 -5.67 -13.97 11.44
C LYS A 152 -6.71 -13.12 12.17
N ASN A 153 -7.12 -12.01 11.57
CA ASN A 153 -7.90 -10.98 12.25
C ASN A 153 -9.28 -10.79 11.60
N THR A 154 -10.25 -10.32 12.40
CA THR A 154 -11.55 -9.88 11.90
C THR A 154 -11.42 -8.53 11.17
N PHE A 155 -12.34 -8.23 10.25
CA PHE A 155 -12.32 -6.96 9.53
C PHE A 155 -12.34 -5.75 10.46
N GLU A 156 -13.12 -5.81 11.52
CA GLU A 156 -13.22 -4.72 12.49
C GLU A 156 -11.89 -4.49 13.23
N GLN A 157 -11.20 -5.55 13.64
CA GLN A 157 -9.86 -5.46 14.25
C GLN A 157 -8.84 -4.87 13.29
N ILE A 158 -8.83 -5.32 12.03
CA ILE A 158 -7.94 -4.78 10.99
C ILE A 158 -8.18 -3.29 10.80
N MET A 159 -9.46 -2.85 10.81
CA MET A 159 -9.83 -1.44 10.74
C MET A 159 -9.26 -0.66 11.92
N LEU A 160 -9.48 -1.12 13.15
CA LEU A 160 -9.01 -0.47 14.37
C LEU A 160 -7.47 -0.38 14.43
N ASP A 161 -6.78 -1.44 14.04
CA ASP A 161 -5.32 -1.47 14.02
C ASP A 161 -4.74 -0.59 12.91
N THR A 162 -5.44 -0.47 11.78
CA THR A 162 -5.12 0.51 10.75
C THR A 162 -5.31 1.95 11.25
N LEU A 163 -6.41 2.23 11.96
CA LEU A 163 -6.67 3.54 12.55
C LEU A 163 -5.69 3.91 13.68
N SER A 164 -5.22 2.93 14.44
CA SER A 164 -4.20 3.14 15.47
C SER A 164 -2.80 3.33 14.89
N GLY A 165 -2.55 2.84 13.67
CA GLY A 165 -1.26 2.88 12.99
C GLY A 165 -0.35 1.68 13.31
N LYS A 166 -0.83 0.66 14.00
CA LYS A 166 -0.05 -0.54 14.32
C LYS A 166 0.43 -1.26 13.06
N VAL A 167 -0.51 -1.59 12.16
CA VAL A 167 -0.22 -2.28 10.89
C VAL A 167 0.83 -1.51 10.09
N GLN A 168 0.68 -0.18 10.00
CA GLN A 168 1.62 0.66 9.27
C GLN A 168 3.02 0.62 9.88
N ASN A 169 3.13 0.66 11.21
CA ASN A 169 4.41 0.65 11.89
C ASN A 169 5.13 -0.71 11.78
N GLU A 170 4.40 -1.81 11.93
CA GLU A 170 4.94 -3.17 11.77
C GLU A 170 5.48 -3.40 10.36
N LEU A 171 4.66 -3.10 9.34
CA LEU A 171 5.06 -3.22 7.94
C LEU A 171 6.24 -2.30 7.60
N LYS A 172 6.22 -1.06 8.10
CA LYS A 172 7.34 -0.13 7.93
C LYS A 172 8.65 -0.71 8.44
N ASN A 173 8.64 -1.35 9.61
CA ASN A 173 9.83 -1.96 10.20
C ASN A 173 10.33 -3.17 9.40
N LYS A 174 9.42 -3.99 8.84
CA LYS A 174 9.78 -5.11 7.96
C LYS A 174 10.35 -4.65 6.63
N ILE A 175 9.73 -3.64 6.00
CA ILE A 175 10.17 -3.12 4.69
C ILE A 175 11.52 -2.40 4.78
N LYS A 176 11.81 -1.72 5.90
CA LYS A 176 13.12 -1.08 6.13
C LYS A 176 14.31 -2.03 6.02
N LYS A 177 14.09 -3.33 6.22
CA LYS A 177 15.16 -4.35 6.04
C LYS A 177 15.58 -4.53 4.58
N ILE A 178 14.68 -4.23 3.62
CA ILE A 178 14.97 -4.32 2.18
C ILE A 178 15.60 -3.01 1.69
N TYR A 179 14.91 -1.89 1.95
CA TYR A 179 15.30 -0.56 1.47
C TYR A 179 14.85 0.53 2.45
N PRO A 180 15.63 1.61 2.63
CA PRO A 180 15.24 2.72 3.50
C PRO A 180 14.02 3.43 2.94
N ILE A 181 12.91 3.38 3.68
CA ILE A 181 11.66 4.05 3.36
C ILE A 181 11.44 5.28 4.23
N ARG A 182 10.78 6.29 3.67
CA ARG A 182 10.35 7.47 4.41
C ARG A 182 9.04 7.21 5.13
N ASN A 183 8.00 6.89 4.37
CA ASN A 183 6.66 6.64 4.90
C ASN A 183 6.07 5.37 4.29
N PHE A 184 5.33 4.66 5.13
CA PHE A 184 4.41 3.61 4.73
C PHE A 184 3.05 3.96 5.31
N GLU A 185 2.04 4.13 4.47
CA GLU A 185 0.69 4.48 4.88
C GLU A 185 -0.34 3.73 4.04
N ILE A 186 -1.54 3.61 4.58
CA ILE A 186 -2.69 3.05 3.89
C ILE A 186 -3.54 4.21 3.40
N ARG A 187 -3.70 4.32 2.08
CA ARG A 187 -4.50 5.36 1.45
C ARG A 187 -5.99 5.15 1.69
N ALA A 188 -6.45 3.93 1.45
CA ALA A 188 -7.84 3.57 1.59
C ALA A 188 -7.98 2.10 1.95
N MET A 189 -9.04 1.77 2.69
CA MET A 189 -9.49 0.41 2.93
C MET A 189 -11.02 0.41 2.78
N THR A 190 -11.57 -0.48 1.93
CA THR A 190 -12.99 -0.52 1.62
C THR A 190 -13.49 -1.95 1.57
N VAL A 191 -14.67 -2.21 2.13
CA VAL A 191 -15.35 -3.49 1.97
C VAL A 191 -15.84 -3.63 0.53
N GLU A 192 -15.53 -4.73 -0.10
CA GLU A 192 -15.97 -5.06 -1.46
C GLU A 192 -17.28 -5.84 -1.41
N LYS A 193 -18.38 -5.15 -1.67
CA LYS A 193 -19.73 -5.77 -1.79
C LYS A 193 -19.90 -6.53 -3.11
N SER A 194 -18.97 -6.35 -4.07
CA SER A 194 -19.06 -6.96 -5.40
C SER A 194 -18.62 -8.43 -5.36
N ILE A 195 -19.48 -9.32 -5.83
CA ILE A 195 -19.20 -10.76 -6.00
C ILE A 195 -18.03 -10.97 -7.00
N LYS A 196 -17.84 -10.04 -7.95
CA LYS A 196 -16.81 -10.10 -8.99
C LYS A 196 -15.40 -9.73 -8.52
N ALA A 197 -15.23 -9.23 -7.30
CA ALA A 197 -13.91 -8.88 -6.77
C ALA A 197 -13.06 -10.15 -6.61
N LYS A 198 -12.02 -10.28 -7.45
CA LYS A 198 -11.07 -11.39 -7.39
C LYS A 198 -10.07 -11.14 -6.27
N LEU A 199 -9.81 -12.16 -5.46
CA LEU A 199 -8.76 -12.14 -4.44
C LEU A 199 -7.39 -11.97 -5.10
N THR A 200 -6.52 -11.23 -4.47
CA THR A 200 -5.15 -11.04 -4.97
C THR A 200 -4.36 -12.32 -4.71
N LYS A 201 -3.74 -12.87 -5.76
CA LYS A 201 -2.82 -14.00 -5.62
C LYS A 201 -1.57 -13.53 -4.89
N VAL A 202 -1.21 -14.20 -3.82
CA VAL A 202 -0.03 -13.90 -3.01
C VAL A 202 0.96 -15.06 -3.13
N ASP A 203 2.22 -14.74 -3.40
CA ASP A 203 3.30 -15.73 -3.44
C ASP A 203 3.69 -16.08 -1.99
N THR A 204 3.04 -17.09 -1.41
CA THR A 204 3.32 -17.55 -0.03
C THR A 204 4.73 -18.11 0.15
N LYS A 205 5.39 -18.51 -0.94
CA LYS A 205 6.76 -19.00 -0.96
C LYS A 205 7.82 -17.90 -0.95
N PHE A 206 7.40 -16.61 -0.97
CA PHE A 206 8.35 -15.50 -0.96
C PHE A 206 9.06 -15.42 0.39
N ARG A 207 10.38 -15.65 0.38
CA ARG A 207 11.26 -15.51 1.53
C ARG A 207 12.21 -14.35 1.30
N LEU A 208 12.34 -13.47 2.27
CA LEU A 208 13.39 -12.46 2.25
C LEU A 208 14.73 -13.13 2.51
N VAL A 209 15.52 -13.31 1.46
CA VAL A 209 16.92 -13.75 1.61
C VAL A 209 17.75 -12.50 1.85
N THR A 210 18.27 -12.35 3.05
CA THR A 210 19.19 -11.25 3.38
C THR A 210 20.52 -11.49 2.66
N LYS A 211 21.31 -10.43 2.39
CA LYS A 211 22.62 -10.57 1.75
C LYS A 211 23.53 -11.59 2.49
N ARG A 212 23.41 -11.68 3.82
CA ARG A 212 24.15 -12.67 4.61
C ARG A 212 23.71 -14.11 4.32
N GLN A 213 22.39 -14.35 4.24
CA GLN A 213 21.85 -15.67 3.91
C GLN A 213 22.18 -16.09 2.48
N LYS A 214 22.21 -15.15 1.51
CA LYS A 214 22.69 -15.46 0.15
C LYS A 214 24.15 -15.91 0.13
N ILE A 215 25.01 -15.22 0.89
CA ILE A 215 26.42 -15.58 0.98
C ILE A 215 26.60 -16.93 1.72
N GLU A 216 25.74 -17.23 2.68
CA GLU A 216 25.74 -18.52 3.39
C GLU A 216 25.18 -19.64 2.51
N GLU A 217 24.10 -19.40 1.75
CA GLU A 217 23.54 -20.33 0.77
C GLU A 217 24.54 -20.56 -0.39
N GLU A 218 25.15 -19.51 -0.96
CA GLU A 218 26.18 -19.62 -2.00
C GLU A 218 27.42 -20.40 -1.49
N LYS A 219 27.81 -20.21 -0.22
CA LYS A 219 28.92 -20.98 0.40
C LYS A 219 28.53 -22.42 0.71
N ALA A 220 27.26 -22.68 1.05
CA ALA A 220 26.76 -24.03 1.28
C ALA A 220 26.70 -24.81 -0.04
N ASP A 221 26.16 -24.17 -1.10
CA ASP A 221 26.15 -24.77 -2.45
C ASP A 221 27.56 -25.02 -2.99
N GLU A 222 28.52 -24.12 -2.70
CA GLU A 222 29.91 -24.33 -3.05
C GLU A 222 30.58 -25.48 -2.25
N THR A 223 30.09 -25.80 -1.06
CA THR A 223 30.61 -26.94 -0.26
C THR A 223 29.98 -28.28 -0.64
N GLU A 224 28.76 -28.27 -1.21
CA GLU A 224 28.08 -29.47 -1.70
C GLU A 224 28.42 -29.83 -3.16
N GLU A 225 29.09 -28.93 -3.92
CA GLU A 225 29.61 -29.29 -5.25
C GLU A 225 30.77 -30.31 -5.15
N ASP A 226 30.61 -31.43 -5.81
CA ASP A 226 31.61 -32.47 -5.94
C ASP A 226 32.99 -31.90 -6.29
N PRO A 227 34.06 -32.32 -5.60
CA PRO A 227 35.42 -31.80 -5.82
C PRO A 227 35.88 -31.93 -7.28
N VAL A 228 35.36 -32.90 -8.01
CA VAL A 228 35.65 -33.12 -9.43
C VAL A 228 35.09 -31.99 -10.31
N ARG A 229 33.85 -31.53 -10.07
CA ARG A 229 33.25 -30.39 -10.78
C ARG A 229 33.95 -29.04 -10.51
N LYS A 230 34.50 -28.88 -9.31
CA LYS A 230 35.31 -27.68 -8.96
C LYS A 230 36.61 -27.61 -9.74
N ILE A 231 37.23 -28.76 -9.95
CA ILE A 231 38.48 -28.88 -10.74
C ILE A 231 38.18 -28.58 -12.21
N GLU A 232 37.10 -29.12 -12.77
CA GLU A 232 36.69 -28.88 -14.15
C GLU A 232 36.31 -27.39 -14.42
N LYS A 233 35.58 -26.75 -13.50
CA LYS A 233 35.27 -25.34 -13.62
C LYS A 233 36.51 -24.43 -13.51
N ARG A 234 37.47 -24.79 -12.66
CA ARG A 234 38.73 -24.07 -12.56
C ARG A 234 39.63 -24.28 -13.79
N ALA A 235 39.63 -25.46 -14.35
CA ALA A 235 40.36 -25.78 -15.57
C ALA A 235 39.79 -25.03 -16.78
N LYS A 236 38.44 -24.97 -16.93
CA LYS A 236 37.81 -24.19 -17.98
C LYS A 236 38.05 -22.69 -17.85
N LYS A 237 37.97 -22.14 -16.64
CA LYS A 237 38.26 -20.71 -16.39
C LYS A 237 39.74 -20.34 -16.59
N ALA A 238 40.64 -21.29 -16.37
CA ALA A 238 42.06 -21.12 -16.64
C ALA A 238 42.39 -21.21 -18.14
N ALA A 239 41.66 -22.05 -18.88
CA ALA A 239 41.75 -22.14 -20.34
C ALA A 239 41.22 -20.89 -21.04
N GLU A 240 40.04 -20.39 -20.65
CA GLU A 240 39.47 -19.12 -21.17
C GLU A 240 40.38 -17.92 -20.87
N LYS A 241 41.07 -17.90 -19.71
CA LYS A 241 42.01 -16.83 -19.39
C LYS A 241 43.29 -16.88 -20.23
N LYS A 242 43.78 -18.09 -20.55
CA LYS A 242 44.94 -18.27 -21.44
C LYS A 242 44.58 -17.87 -22.90
N GLU A 243 43.40 -18.29 -23.41
CA GLU A 243 42.95 -17.89 -24.73
C GLU A 243 42.75 -16.38 -24.82
N ALA A 244 42.35 -15.71 -23.74
CA ALA A 244 42.20 -14.25 -23.72
C ALA A 244 43.55 -13.51 -23.62
N GLU A 245 44.55 -14.09 -22.97
CA GLU A 245 45.95 -13.59 -22.92
C GLU A 245 46.66 -13.80 -24.25
N ASP A 246 46.51 -14.95 -24.88
CA ASP A 246 47.11 -15.28 -26.20
C ASP A 246 46.50 -14.41 -27.31
N ALA A 247 45.21 -14.05 -27.23
CA ALA A 247 44.55 -13.16 -28.16
C ALA A 247 44.96 -11.65 -28.02
N LEU A 248 45.56 -11.28 -26.90
CA LEU A 248 46.10 -9.95 -26.65
C LEU A 248 47.56 -9.80 -27.13
N GLU A 249 48.31 -10.90 -27.27
CA GLU A 249 49.69 -10.90 -27.77
C GLU A 249 49.77 -10.98 -29.31
N GLU A 250 48.71 -11.36 -30.02
CA GLU A 250 48.68 -11.45 -31.49
C GLU A 250 48.25 -10.18 -32.22
N SER A 251 48.06 -9.05 -31.57
CA SER A 251 47.82 -7.80 -32.28
C SER A 251 49.15 -7.09 -32.68
N PRO A 252 49.45 -7.00 -33.99
CA PRO A 252 50.69 -6.34 -34.44
C PRO A 252 50.56 -4.82 -34.19
N ALA A 253 51.65 -4.26 -33.66
CA ALA A 253 51.84 -2.83 -33.52
C ALA A 253 51.93 -2.20 -34.91
N GLU A 254 50.95 -1.40 -35.30
CA GLU A 254 51.12 -0.45 -36.39
C GLU A 254 51.77 0.81 -35.83
N GLU A 255 53.02 0.98 -36.22
CA GLU A 255 53.76 2.25 -36.20
C GLU A 255 53.02 3.26 -37.08
N SER A 256 52.65 4.39 -36.56
CA SER A 256 52.38 5.59 -37.37
C SER A 256 53.28 6.72 -36.88
N GLU A 257 54.18 7.03 -37.77
CA GLU A 257 55.19 8.12 -37.69
C GLU A 257 54.54 9.48 -37.46
N ASP A 258 55.28 10.29 -36.74
CA ASP A 258 55.18 11.75 -36.56
C ASP A 258 55.21 12.53 -37.87
N GLU A 259 54.41 13.58 -37.95
CA GLU A 259 54.90 14.87 -38.44
C GLU A 259 54.21 16.03 -37.72
N PRO A 260 54.98 17.10 -37.36
CA PRO A 260 54.47 18.24 -36.66
C PRO A 260 54.06 19.35 -37.64
N HIS A 261 52.95 20.00 -37.42
CA HIS A 261 52.65 21.28 -38.07
C HIS A 261 52.44 22.38 -37.03
N GLU A 262 53.46 23.26 -37.02
CA GLU A 262 53.42 24.63 -36.47
C GLU A 262 52.37 25.45 -37.20
N GLY A 263 51.89 26.44 -36.53
CA GLY A 263 51.38 27.65 -37.23
C GLY A 263 50.16 28.27 -36.56
N ASP A 264 50.49 29.21 -35.71
CA ASP A 264 50.09 30.62 -35.70
C ASP A 264 48.60 31.01 -35.58
N SER A 265 48.37 31.61 -34.48
CA SER A 265 48.09 33.05 -34.26
C SER A 265 46.71 33.61 -34.59
N VAL A 266 46.22 34.27 -33.58
CA VAL A 266 45.74 35.66 -33.56
C VAL A 266 44.25 35.95 -33.74
N ASN A 267 43.77 36.61 -32.70
CA ASN A 267 42.83 37.74 -32.59
C ASN A 267 41.30 37.55 -32.55
N GLU A 268 40.82 38.08 -31.45
CA GLU A 268 39.94 39.26 -31.31
C GLU A 268 38.56 39.18 -32.01
N GLU A 269 37.48 39.10 -31.26
CA GLU A 269 36.67 40.19 -30.68
C GLU A 269 35.64 39.58 -29.68
#